data_64d8bb8f6bbd5af0bf0e163afaf19578
#
_entry.id   64d8bb8f6bbd5af0bf0e163afaf19578
#
_cell.length_a   1.000
_cell.length_b   1.000
_cell.length_c   1.000
_cell.angle_alpha   90.00
_cell.angle_beta   90.00
_cell.angle_gamma   90.00
#
_symmetry.space_group_name_H-M   'P 1'
#
loop_
_entity.id
_entity.type
_entity.pdbx_description
1 polymer ?
#
loop_
_entity_poly.entity_id
_entity_poly.type
_entity_poly.pdbx_seq_one_letter_code
_entity_poly.pdbx_strand_id
1 'polypeptide(L)'
;LSIRRQRQMCIRDSACGVDGYTSYGMNGLDDGGVLNRMEDDFLDSLRRGNTWCAEVIPKRGKSKYKEIAILFPSEMSDYEPFDVENNEIRRLDMLGWYEICCDLGYQTDVISYYDILENKLNDYKMLIVPSNDCYFAEEHTDMEKMIREWVTNGGVVIHGPDCGLSKNCFGIQGIPCEKTPYIYQKPIIPQGCEFQRYETGRCISAYADDAGKCIVMQEIEKGKVISCGVQLGASYVAKNIPHVPYEQRNKEMYPIIQARSTLLEDLLGVCGKPVSGICERGIETGVFETGMVLVNHRSTPYDIGNLKGNRKFTNPVNDTVLLPHSAVWVERE
;
A
#
# COMPACT_ATOMS: atom_id res chain seq x y z
N LEU A 1 -24.06 -2.74 -5.11
CA LEU A 1 -22.64 -2.88 -4.74
C LEU A 1 -21.68 -2.37 -5.83
N SER A 2 -21.95 -2.58 -7.11
CA SER A 2 -21.10 -2.09 -8.22
C SER A 2 -21.06 -0.56 -8.34
N ILE A 3 -22.17 0.11 -8.11
CA ILE A 3 -22.37 1.56 -8.23
C ILE A 3 -21.45 2.37 -7.30
N ARG A 4 -21.31 1.92 -6.06
CA ARG A 4 -20.46 2.59 -5.07
C ARG A 4 -18.97 2.45 -5.37
N ARG A 5 -18.58 1.37 -6.08
CA ARG A 5 -17.18 1.09 -6.40
C ARG A 5 -16.62 1.97 -7.50
N GLN A 6 -17.36 2.16 -8.60
CA GLN A 6 -16.86 2.99 -9.70
C GLN A 6 -16.68 4.46 -9.27
N ARG A 7 -17.58 4.99 -8.45
CA ARG A 7 -17.41 6.33 -7.87
C ARG A 7 -16.16 6.43 -6.99
N GLN A 8 -15.90 5.40 -6.18
CA GLN A 8 -14.71 5.37 -5.33
C GLN A 8 -13.42 5.28 -6.15
N MET A 9 -13.43 4.56 -7.28
CA MET A 9 -12.25 4.44 -8.14
C MET A 9 -11.78 5.81 -8.64
N CYS A 10 -12.65 6.61 -9.27
CA CYS A 10 -12.28 7.92 -9.80
C CYS A 10 -11.78 8.88 -8.72
N ILE A 11 -12.41 8.87 -7.55
CA ILE A 11 -12.03 9.70 -6.41
C ILE A 11 -10.70 9.23 -5.82
N ARG A 12 -10.53 7.92 -5.69
CA ARG A 12 -9.28 7.30 -5.24
C ARG A 12 -8.15 7.61 -6.20
N ASP A 13 -8.36 7.47 -7.49
CA ASP A 13 -7.37 7.81 -8.51
C ASP A 13 -6.92 9.27 -8.37
N SER A 14 -7.85 10.18 -8.08
CA SER A 14 -7.51 11.59 -7.80
C SER A 14 -6.67 11.73 -6.51
N ALA A 15 -6.95 10.96 -5.45
CA ALA A 15 -6.15 10.94 -4.23
C ALA A 15 -4.74 10.38 -4.50
N CYS A 16 -4.62 9.41 -5.41
CA CYS A 16 -3.34 8.86 -5.85
C CYS A 16 -2.54 9.79 -6.78
N GLY A 17 -3.08 10.95 -7.16
CA GLY A 17 -2.38 11.93 -7.99
C GLY A 17 -2.62 11.81 -9.49
N VAL A 18 -3.57 10.98 -9.93
CA VAL A 18 -3.91 10.77 -11.34
C VAL A 18 -4.61 12.01 -11.91
N ASP A 19 -4.16 12.52 -13.05
CA ASP A 19 -4.69 13.72 -13.68
C ASP A 19 -5.93 13.47 -14.55
N GLY A 20 -6.23 12.21 -14.84
CA GLY A 20 -7.39 11.81 -15.62
C GLY A 20 -7.62 10.31 -15.57
N TYR A 21 -8.78 9.87 -16.00
CA TYR A 21 -9.12 8.45 -16.05
C TYR A 21 -10.00 8.15 -17.28
N THR A 22 -9.95 6.90 -17.72
CA THR A 22 -10.80 6.38 -18.77
C THR A 22 -11.64 5.25 -18.21
N SER A 23 -12.96 5.32 -18.34
CA SER A 23 -13.84 4.21 -17.97
C SER A 23 -13.88 3.19 -19.10
N TYR A 24 -13.52 1.95 -18.80
CA TYR A 24 -13.69 0.83 -19.72
C TYR A 24 -15.00 0.11 -19.40
N GLY A 25 -15.92 0.08 -20.38
CA GLY A 25 -17.18 -0.64 -20.24
C GLY A 25 -18.13 -0.03 -19.19
N MET A 26 -19.13 0.69 -19.64
CA MET A 26 -20.09 1.32 -18.72
C MET A 26 -21.21 0.38 -18.28
N ASN A 27 -21.24 -0.89 -18.63
CA ASN A 27 -22.24 -1.85 -18.13
C ASN A 27 -21.96 -3.32 -18.48
N GLY A 28 -20.71 -3.73 -18.42
CA GLY A 28 -20.32 -5.11 -18.66
C GLY A 28 -19.83 -5.39 -20.07
N LEU A 29 -19.50 -6.64 -20.29
CA LEU A 29 -18.78 -7.11 -21.48
C LEU A 29 -19.61 -7.13 -22.79
N ASP A 30 -20.92 -6.88 -22.69
CA ASP A 30 -21.85 -7.00 -23.82
C ASP A 30 -22.12 -5.67 -24.56
N ASP A 31 -21.32 -4.64 -24.24
CA ASP A 31 -21.73 -3.29 -24.61
C ASP A 31 -21.55 -2.92 -26.07
N GLY A 32 -20.79 -3.63 -26.86
CA GLY A 32 -20.59 -3.28 -28.27
C GLY A 32 -20.46 -1.76 -28.53
N GLY A 33 -20.13 -0.98 -27.51
CA GLY A 33 -20.05 0.47 -27.57
C GLY A 33 -21.38 1.22 -27.35
N VAL A 34 -22.43 0.56 -26.90
CA VAL A 34 -23.72 1.17 -26.57
C VAL A 34 -23.82 1.44 -25.07
N LEU A 35 -24.16 2.67 -24.70
CA LEU A 35 -24.54 3.02 -23.34
C LEU A 35 -25.81 2.26 -22.96
N ASN A 36 -25.67 1.18 -22.23
CA ASN A 36 -26.80 0.47 -21.67
C ASN A 36 -27.53 1.34 -20.63
N ARG A 37 -28.82 1.03 -20.44
CA ARG A 37 -29.67 1.75 -19.52
C ARG A 37 -29.11 1.59 -18.09
N MET A 38 -28.50 2.64 -17.56
CA MET A 38 -28.02 2.69 -16.22
C MET A 38 -29.12 3.16 -15.27
N GLU A 39 -29.09 2.66 -14.04
CA GLU A 39 -29.96 3.21 -12.99
C GLU A 39 -29.60 4.67 -12.69
N ASP A 40 -30.61 5.51 -12.47
CA ASP A 40 -30.45 6.94 -12.25
C ASP A 40 -29.48 7.24 -11.09
N ASP A 41 -29.55 6.48 -10.02
CA ASP A 41 -28.63 6.60 -8.85
C ASP A 41 -27.17 6.38 -9.22
N PHE A 42 -26.91 5.49 -10.18
CA PHE A 42 -25.56 5.24 -10.68
C PHE A 42 -25.05 6.44 -11.46
N LEU A 43 -25.83 6.92 -12.42
CA LEU A 43 -25.49 8.08 -13.24
C LEU A 43 -25.26 9.32 -12.39
N ASP A 44 -26.09 9.55 -11.39
CA ASP A 44 -25.94 10.67 -10.47
C ASP A 44 -24.69 10.53 -9.59
N SER A 45 -24.37 9.34 -9.14
CA SER A 45 -23.14 9.08 -8.38
C SER A 45 -21.88 9.31 -9.23
N LEU A 46 -21.90 8.83 -10.47
CA LEU A 46 -20.81 9.03 -11.42
C LEU A 46 -20.64 10.52 -11.76
N ARG A 47 -21.75 11.21 -12.05
CA ARG A 47 -21.75 12.64 -12.35
C ARG A 47 -21.20 13.47 -11.18
N ARG A 48 -21.61 13.19 -9.94
CA ARG A 48 -21.07 13.88 -8.74
C ARG A 48 -19.58 13.65 -8.58
N GLY A 49 -19.10 12.40 -8.72
CA GLY A 49 -17.68 12.08 -8.65
C GLY A 49 -16.86 12.81 -9.71
N ASN A 50 -17.33 12.78 -10.97
CA ASN A 50 -16.65 13.44 -12.07
C ASN A 50 -16.61 14.97 -11.90
N THR A 51 -17.73 15.58 -11.49
CA THR A 51 -17.78 17.02 -11.23
C THR A 51 -16.80 17.40 -10.13
N TRP A 52 -16.76 16.64 -9.03
CA TRP A 52 -15.82 16.89 -7.95
C TRP A 52 -14.36 16.76 -8.40
N CYS A 53 -14.02 15.70 -9.15
CA CYS A 53 -12.67 15.52 -9.70
C CYS A 53 -12.28 16.67 -10.65
N ALA A 54 -13.19 17.08 -11.54
CA ALA A 54 -12.94 18.19 -12.45
C ALA A 54 -12.67 19.54 -11.74
N GLU A 55 -13.22 19.72 -10.55
CA GLU A 55 -12.99 20.92 -9.74
C GLU A 55 -11.76 20.81 -8.83
N VAL A 56 -11.41 19.62 -8.34
CA VAL A 56 -10.32 19.40 -7.39
C VAL A 56 -8.98 19.20 -8.10
N ILE A 57 -8.93 18.44 -9.19
CA ILE A 57 -7.70 18.15 -9.92
C ILE A 57 -6.93 19.43 -10.30
N PRO A 58 -7.54 20.47 -10.88
CA PRO A 58 -6.83 21.72 -11.18
C PRO A 58 -6.29 22.44 -9.94
N LYS A 59 -6.96 22.30 -8.79
CA LYS A 59 -6.59 22.99 -7.54
C LYS A 59 -5.45 22.30 -6.81
N ARG A 60 -5.39 20.97 -6.81
CA ARG A 60 -4.38 20.20 -6.07
C ARG A 60 -2.96 20.34 -6.63
N GLY A 61 -2.81 20.84 -7.85
CA GLY A 61 -1.52 20.85 -8.54
C GLY A 61 -1.09 19.43 -8.97
N LYS A 62 0.13 19.30 -9.46
CA LYS A 62 0.67 18.05 -10.01
C LYS A 62 1.47 17.22 -9.02
N SER A 63 2.05 17.85 -8.00
CA SER A 63 2.99 17.19 -7.11
C SER A 63 2.28 16.62 -5.89
N LYS A 64 2.14 15.31 -5.83
CA LYS A 64 1.81 14.57 -4.62
C LYS A 64 3.07 14.41 -3.78
N TYR A 65 2.94 14.52 -2.46
CA TYR A 65 4.04 14.15 -1.55
C TYR A 65 4.38 12.68 -1.70
N LYS A 66 5.65 12.34 -1.52
CA LYS A 66 6.18 10.99 -1.66
C LYS A 66 6.88 10.60 -0.36
N GLU A 67 6.55 9.45 0.19
CA GLU A 67 7.15 8.96 1.43
C GLU A 67 7.68 7.55 1.28
N ILE A 68 6.88 6.64 0.73
CA ILE A 68 7.19 5.23 0.60
C ILE A 68 7.06 4.80 -0.86
N ALA A 69 8.06 4.12 -1.37
CA ALA A 69 8.01 3.42 -2.64
C ALA A 69 7.78 1.92 -2.40
N ILE A 70 6.93 1.29 -3.19
CA ILE A 70 6.80 -0.16 -3.25
C ILE A 70 7.36 -0.61 -4.59
N LEU A 71 8.34 -1.49 -4.57
CA LEU A 71 8.93 -2.02 -5.79
C LEU A 71 7.97 -3.00 -6.48
N PHE A 72 7.65 -2.74 -7.74
CA PHE A 72 6.98 -3.71 -8.59
C PHE A 72 8.01 -4.68 -9.16
N PRO A 73 7.98 -5.96 -8.79
CA PRO A 73 8.92 -6.94 -9.34
C PRO A 73 8.50 -7.29 -10.77
N SER A 74 9.20 -6.78 -11.77
CA SER A 74 8.85 -6.97 -13.18
C SER A 74 8.89 -8.43 -13.60
N GLU A 75 9.79 -9.23 -13.02
CA GLU A 75 9.89 -10.67 -13.24
C GLU A 75 8.60 -11.43 -12.89
N MET A 76 7.79 -10.88 -12.00
CA MET A 76 6.49 -11.47 -11.67
C MET A 76 5.61 -11.67 -12.91
N SER A 77 5.65 -10.72 -13.86
CA SER A 77 4.88 -10.81 -15.10
C SER A 77 5.44 -11.88 -16.04
N ASP A 78 6.76 -12.06 -16.05
CA ASP A 78 7.43 -13.04 -16.89
C ASP A 78 7.17 -14.48 -16.41
N TYR A 79 7.03 -14.66 -15.11
CA TYR A 79 6.72 -15.94 -14.47
C TYR A 79 5.22 -16.28 -14.44
N GLU A 80 4.34 -15.31 -14.65
CA GLU A 80 2.89 -15.49 -14.50
C GLU A 80 2.31 -16.72 -15.22
N PRO A 81 2.73 -17.06 -16.47
CA PRO A 81 2.20 -18.21 -17.16
C PRO A 81 2.67 -19.57 -16.60
N PHE A 82 3.74 -19.59 -15.84
CA PHE A 82 4.44 -20.82 -15.42
C PHE A 82 4.37 -21.08 -13.93
N ASP A 83 4.06 -20.08 -13.12
CA ASP A 83 4.13 -20.13 -11.66
C ASP A 83 2.94 -19.38 -11.02
N VAL A 84 1.73 -19.83 -11.37
CA VAL A 84 0.47 -19.13 -11.01
C VAL A 84 0.30 -18.99 -9.50
N GLU A 85 0.63 -20.04 -8.71
CA GLU A 85 0.42 -20.02 -7.26
C GLU A 85 1.33 -19.01 -6.56
N ASN A 86 2.62 -18.99 -6.89
CA ASN A 86 3.57 -18.05 -6.30
C ASN A 86 3.33 -16.63 -6.79
N ASN A 87 2.89 -16.42 -8.03
CA ASN A 87 2.51 -15.11 -8.53
C ASN A 87 1.29 -14.54 -7.79
N GLU A 88 0.34 -15.36 -7.39
CA GLU A 88 -0.78 -14.91 -6.56
C GLU A 88 -0.27 -14.36 -5.21
N ILE A 89 0.64 -15.05 -4.55
CA ILE A 89 1.26 -14.60 -3.29
C ILE A 89 2.06 -13.31 -3.48
N ARG A 90 2.85 -13.20 -4.54
CA ARG A 90 3.62 -11.98 -4.87
C ARG A 90 2.71 -10.77 -5.07
N ARG A 91 1.62 -10.94 -5.81
CA ARG A 91 0.60 -9.90 -6.01
C ARG A 91 -0.10 -9.52 -4.72
N LEU A 92 -0.49 -10.50 -3.90
CA LEU A 92 -1.13 -10.26 -2.62
C LEU A 92 -0.18 -9.53 -1.67
N ASP A 93 1.10 -9.88 -1.65
CA ASP A 93 2.08 -9.22 -0.80
C ASP A 93 2.27 -7.75 -1.20
N MET A 94 2.39 -7.46 -2.49
CA MET A 94 2.47 -6.09 -3.01
C MET A 94 1.22 -5.27 -2.68
N LEU A 95 0.03 -5.81 -2.97
CA LEU A 95 -1.25 -5.15 -2.70
C LEU A 95 -1.45 -4.90 -1.20
N GLY A 96 -1.06 -5.87 -0.38
CA GLY A 96 -1.19 -5.76 1.06
C GLY A 96 -0.26 -4.71 1.66
N TRP A 97 0.97 -4.60 1.19
CA TRP A 97 1.85 -3.51 1.58
C TRP A 97 1.30 -2.14 1.18
N TYR A 98 0.69 -2.04 -0.01
CA TYR A 98 0.01 -0.82 -0.42
C TYR A 98 -1.16 -0.48 0.53
N GLU A 99 -2.01 -1.47 0.88
CA GLU A 99 -3.10 -1.25 1.84
C GLU A 99 -2.58 -0.86 3.24
N ILE A 100 -1.52 -1.51 3.72
CA ILE A 100 -0.88 -1.15 5.01
C ILE A 100 -0.45 0.32 5.00
N CYS A 101 0.24 0.75 3.96
CA CYS A 101 0.70 2.13 3.84
C CYS A 101 -0.46 3.13 3.80
N CYS A 102 -1.50 2.85 3.03
CA CYS A 102 -2.70 3.69 2.95
C CYS A 102 -3.43 3.77 4.29
N ASP A 103 -3.62 2.63 4.98
CA ASP A 103 -4.28 2.57 6.28
C ASP A 103 -3.51 3.31 7.38
N LEU A 104 -2.19 3.40 7.25
CA LEU A 104 -1.32 4.17 8.14
C LEU A 104 -1.07 5.61 7.67
N GLY A 105 -1.71 6.04 6.59
CA GLY A 105 -1.73 7.42 6.10
C GLY A 105 -0.49 7.87 5.34
N TYR A 106 0.41 6.94 4.95
CA TYR A 106 1.60 7.27 4.19
C TYR A 106 1.28 7.50 2.71
N GLN A 107 1.97 8.46 2.11
CA GLN A 107 1.93 8.73 0.68
C GLN A 107 2.81 7.72 -0.05
N THR A 108 2.17 6.82 -0.78
CA THR A 108 2.81 5.63 -1.33
C THR A 108 2.63 5.56 -2.84
N ASP A 109 3.68 5.19 -3.54
CA ASP A 109 3.66 4.92 -4.97
C ASP A 109 4.27 3.53 -5.24
N VAL A 110 3.81 2.89 -6.30
CA VAL A 110 4.43 1.68 -6.85
C VAL A 110 5.40 2.12 -7.93
N ILE A 111 6.66 1.71 -7.81
CA ILE A 111 7.73 2.06 -8.74
C ILE A 111 8.34 0.81 -9.39
N SER A 112 8.86 0.98 -10.58
CA SER A 112 9.57 -0.07 -11.31
C SER A 112 11.08 0.02 -11.13
N TYR A 113 11.82 -0.98 -11.64
CA TYR A 113 13.28 -0.94 -11.74
C TYR A 113 13.77 0.25 -12.56
N TYR A 114 13.05 0.62 -13.62
CA TYR A 114 13.38 1.78 -14.45
C TYR A 114 13.29 3.09 -13.68
N ASP A 115 12.32 3.24 -12.78
CA ASP A 115 12.20 4.43 -11.94
C ASP A 115 13.41 4.58 -11.00
N ILE A 116 13.95 3.47 -10.50
CA ILE A 116 15.17 3.48 -9.69
C ILE A 116 16.37 3.92 -10.54
N LEU A 117 16.52 3.38 -11.75
CA LEU A 117 17.59 3.77 -12.69
C LEU A 117 17.50 5.26 -13.09
N GLU A 118 16.32 5.83 -13.09
CA GLU A 118 16.09 7.27 -13.30
C GLU A 118 16.26 8.11 -12.01
N ASN A 119 16.82 7.55 -10.94
CA ASN A 119 17.05 8.19 -9.64
C ASN A 119 15.78 8.63 -8.90
N LYS A 120 14.59 8.15 -9.26
CA LYS A 120 13.33 8.52 -8.60
C LYS A 120 13.27 8.04 -7.15
N LEU A 121 14.06 7.02 -6.77
CA LEU A 121 14.14 6.53 -5.40
C LEU A 121 14.55 7.62 -4.40
N ASN A 122 15.29 8.64 -4.83
CA ASN A 122 15.69 9.76 -3.98
C ASN A 122 14.51 10.62 -3.49
N ASP A 123 13.34 10.52 -4.12
CA ASP A 123 12.14 11.22 -3.69
C ASP A 123 11.48 10.58 -2.47
N TYR A 124 11.88 9.35 -2.10
CA TYR A 124 11.27 8.54 -1.04
C TYR A 124 12.21 8.37 0.15
N LYS A 125 11.62 8.07 1.30
CA LYS A 125 12.35 7.76 2.54
C LYS A 125 12.49 6.26 2.76
N MET A 126 11.57 5.47 2.21
CA MET A 126 11.50 4.03 2.38
C MET A 126 11.19 3.35 1.05
N LEU A 127 11.85 2.22 0.83
CA LEU A 127 11.55 1.27 -0.24
C LEU A 127 11.05 -0.03 0.38
N ILE A 128 9.86 -0.45 0.01
CA ILE A 128 9.32 -1.77 0.34
C ILE A 128 9.56 -2.68 -0.87
N VAL A 129 10.22 -3.81 -0.62
CA VAL A 129 10.42 -4.87 -1.60
C VAL A 129 9.52 -6.04 -1.18
N PRO A 130 8.36 -6.20 -1.80
CA PRO A 130 7.48 -7.35 -1.54
C PRO A 130 8.18 -8.66 -1.87
N SER A 131 7.46 -9.77 -1.78
CA SER A 131 7.98 -11.10 -2.16
C SER A 131 8.72 -11.03 -3.50
N ASN A 132 10.02 -11.36 -3.49
CA ASN A 132 10.94 -11.16 -4.62
C ASN A 132 11.88 -12.37 -4.80
N ASP A 133 11.30 -13.56 -4.76
CA ASP A 133 11.97 -14.86 -4.91
C ASP A 133 12.37 -15.18 -6.36
N CYS A 134 11.75 -14.52 -7.35
CA CYS A 134 12.01 -14.66 -8.77
C CYS A 134 12.99 -13.61 -9.34
N TYR A 135 13.88 -13.07 -8.52
CA TYR A 135 14.76 -11.98 -8.87
C TYR A 135 15.95 -12.41 -9.73
N PHE A 136 16.17 -11.75 -10.87
CA PHE A 136 17.29 -11.98 -11.79
C PHE A 136 18.42 -10.96 -11.56
N ALA A 137 19.35 -11.29 -10.70
CA ALA A 137 20.45 -10.40 -10.31
C ALA A 137 21.30 -9.89 -11.48
N GLU A 138 21.53 -10.75 -12.48
CA GLU A 138 22.40 -10.46 -13.62
C GLU A 138 21.88 -9.28 -14.46
N GLU A 139 20.57 -9.03 -14.44
CA GLU A 139 19.91 -7.96 -15.19
C GLU A 139 19.84 -6.64 -14.42
N HIS A 140 20.15 -6.63 -13.11
CA HIS A 140 19.85 -5.51 -12.23
C HIS A 140 21.06 -4.93 -11.47
N THR A 141 22.28 -5.19 -11.92
CA THR A 141 23.50 -4.76 -11.22
C THR A 141 23.57 -3.26 -10.95
N ASP A 142 23.16 -2.43 -11.91
CA ASP A 142 23.19 -0.97 -11.74
C ASP A 142 22.12 -0.51 -10.73
N MET A 143 20.94 -1.09 -10.78
CA MET A 143 19.87 -0.83 -9.81
C MET A 143 20.29 -1.22 -8.38
N GLU A 144 20.91 -2.40 -8.21
CA GLU A 144 21.44 -2.85 -6.91
C GLU A 144 22.45 -1.86 -6.32
N LYS A 145 23.35 -1.35 -7.16
CA LYS A 145 24.31 -0.33 -6.76
C LYS A 145 23.60 0.93 -6.29
N MET A 146 22.61 1.41 -7.03
CA MET A 146 21.86 2.61 -6.67
C MET A 146 21.08 2.43 -5.36
N ILE A 147 20.43 1.29 -5.14
CA ILE A 147 19.73 0.99 -3.88
C ILE A 147 20.72 0.95 -2.72
N ARG A 148 21.88 0.32 -2.89
CA ARG A 148 22.92 0.25 -1.87
C ARG A 148 23.42 1.65 -1.49
N GLU A 149 23.73 2.48 -2.48
CA GLU A 149 24.16 3.87 -2.27
C GLU A 149 23.06 4.67 -1.56
N TRP A 150 21.81 4.52 -1.96
CA TRP A 150 20.69 5.19 -1.36
C TRP A 150 20.50 4.80 0.11
N VAL A 151 20.59 3.50 0.45
CA VAL A 151 20.54 3.03 1.85
C VAL A 151 21.72 3.57 2.64
N THR A 152 22.95 3.51 2.11
CA THR A 152 24.15 4.06 2.76
C THR A 152 23.97 5.54 3.11
N ASN A 153 23.21 6.28 2.32
CA ASN A 153 22.92 7.71 2.54
C ASN A 153 21.72 7.98 3.48
N GLY A 154 21.05 6.96 4.01
CA GLY A 154 20.00 7.11 5.01
C GLY A 154 18.63 6.54 4.59
N GLY A 155 18.52 5.94 3.41
CA GLY A 155 17.31 5.26 2.97
C GLY A 155 16.98 4.03 3.83
N VAL A 156 15.72 3.66 3.86
CA VAL A 156 15.22 2.50 4.61
C VAL A 156 14.64 1.49 3.64
N VAL A 157 15.10 0.24 3.72
CA VAL A 157 14.51 -0.89 2.97
C VAL A 157 13.72 -1.78 3.91
N ILE A 158 12.51 -2.17 3.53
CA ILE A 158 11.77 -3.30 4.12
C ILE A 158 11.64 -4.36 3.04
N HIS A 159 11.91 -5.61 3.37
CA HIS A 159 11.72 -6.72 2.42
C HIS A 159 11.06 -7.94 3.06
N GLY A 160 10.37 -8.72 2.24
CA GLY A 160 9.80 -10.02 2.59
C GLY A 160 10.84 -11.15 2.61
N PRO A 161 10.39 -12.39 2.84
CA PRO A 161 11.25 -13.57 2.76
C PRO A 161 11.75 -13.79 1.32
N ASP A 162 12.81 -14.58 1.17
CA ASP A 162 13.45 -14.96 -0.11
C ASP A 162 13.75 -13.78 -1.06
N CYS A 163 14.09 -12.63 -0.48
CA CYS A 163 14.39 -11.45 -1.27
C CYS A 163 15.78 -11.53 -1.90
N GLY A 164 15.83 -11.92 -3.18
CA GLY A 164 17.08 -11.99 -3.96
C GLY A 164 17.80 -10.65 -4.02
N LEU A 165 17.08 -9.56 -4.20
CA LEU A 165 17.62 -8.20 -4.17
C LEU A 165 18.33 -7.90 -2.85
N SER A 166 17.72 -8.19 -1.71
CA SER A 166 18.33 -7.91 -0.40
C SER A 166 19.57 -8.78 -0.15
N LYS A 167 19.54 -10.03 -0.59
CA LYS A 167 20.71 -10.91 -0.55
C LYS A 167 21.89 -10.32 -1.32
N ASN A 168 21.67 -9.83 -2.53
CA ASN A 168 22.71 -9.27 -3.37
C ASN A 168 23.17 -7.89 -2.91
N CYS A 169 22.25 -7.00 -2.55
CA CYS A 169 22.60 -5.65 -2.08
C CYS A 169 23.31 -5.66 -0.73
N PHE A 170 22.88 -6.50 0.21
CA PHE A 170 23.26 -6.37 1.63
C PHE A 170 23.82 -7.66 2.23
N GLY A 171 23.83 -8.76 1.49
CA GLY A 171 24.25 -10.07 2.01
C GLY A 171 23.28 -10.66 3.05
N ILE A 172 22.04 -10.18 3.10
CA ILE A 172 21.05 -10.63 4.07
C ILE A 172 20.26 -11.78 3.46
N GLN A 173 20.32 -12.93 4.12
CA GLN A 173 19.60 -14.14 3.72
C GLN A 173 18.86 -14.73 4.91
N GLY A 174 17.59 -15.07 4.70
CA GLY A 174 16.79 -15.81 5.66
C GLY A 174 17.10 -17.30 5.63
N ILE A 175 16.76 -17.99 6.70
CA ILE A 175 16.83 -19.44 6.85
C ILE A 175 15.40 -19.95 7.00
N PRO A 176 14.95 -20.95 6.24
CA PRO A 176 13.60 -21.52 6.37
C PRO A 176 13.24 -21.85 7.80
N CYS A 177 12.00 -21.59 8.20
CA CYS A 177 11.50 -21.81 9.55
C CYS A 177 10.06 -22.34 9.51
N GLU A 178 9.83 -23.51 10.11
CA GLU A 178 8.48 -24.14 10.14
C GLU A 178 7.62 -23.66 11.32
N LYS A 179 8.16 -22.81 12.20
CA LYS A 179 7.47 -22.34 13.39
C LYS A 179 6.59 -21.13 13.09
N THR A 180 5.46 -21.03 13.77
CA THR A 180 4.56 -19.89 13.62
C THR A 180 5.12 -18.66 14.31
N PRO A 181 5.19 -17.51 13.64
CA PRO A 181 5.61 -16.26 14.26
C PRO A 181 4.65 -15.77 15.35
N TYR A 182 5.19 -15.13 16.40
CA TYR A 182 4.39 -14.52 17.47
C TYR A 182 3.47 -13.37 17.00
N ILE A 183 3.72 -12.84 15.80
CA ILE A 183 2.86 -11.79 15.23
C ILE A 183 1.45 -12.27 14.89
N TYR A 184 1.25 -13.59 14.78
CA TYR A 184 -0.05 -14.16 14.49
C TYR A 184 -0.76 -14.64 15.76
N GLN A 185 -1.99 -14.19 15.97
CA GLN A 185 -2.88 -14.76 17.02
C GLN A 185 -3.59 -16.03 16.53
N LYS A 186 -3.97 -16.03 15.26
CA LYS A 186 -4.50 -17.21 14.56
C LYS A 186 -3.87 -17.18 13.18
N PRO A 187 -3.07 -18.18 12.81
CA PRO A 187 -2.42 -18.19 11.52
C PRO A 187 -3.44 -18.38 10.41
N ILE A 188 -3.90 -17.29 9.84
CA ILE A 188 -4.48 -17.30 8.51
C ILE A 188 -3.32 -16.97 7.59
N ILE A 189 -2.54 -17.98 7.30
CA ILE A 189 -1.41 -17.86 6.41
C ILE A 189 -1.94 -18.15 5.02
N PRO A 190 -1.73 -17.28 4.02
CA PRO A 190 -2.04 -17.61 2.64
C PRO A 190 -1.32 -18.92 2.27
N GLN A 191 -1.98 -19.75 1.49
CA GLN A 191 -1.35 -20.94 0.96
C GLN A 191 -0.12 -20.54 0.13
N GLY A 192 1.00 -21.22 0.31
CA GLY A 192 2.26 -20.92 -0.36
C GLY A 192 3.17 -19.91 0.37
N CYS A 193 2.74 -19.28 1.48
CA CYS A 193 3.63 -18.47 2.28
C CYS A 193 4.67 -19.31 3.02
N GLU A 194 5.93 -18.97 2.85
CA GLU A 194 7.04 -19.56 3.58
C GLU A 194 7.50 -18.63 4.70
N PHE A 195 8.03 -19.23 5.78
CA PHE A 195 8.60 -18.50 6.89
C PHE A 195 10.11 -18.59 6.87
N GLN A 196 10.75 -17.48 7.21
CA GLN A 196 12.20 -17.41 7.37
C GLN A 196 12.59 -16.80 8.70
N ARG A 197 13.69 -17.24 9.28
CA ARG A 197 14.33 -16.65 10.45
C ARG A 197 15.67 -16.02 10.07
N TYR A 198 16.08 -15.05 10.87
CA TYR A 198 17.33 -14.34 10.68
C TYR A 198 18.23 -14.51 11.90
N GLU A 199 19.54 -14.69 11.68
CA GLU A 199 20.51 -14.85 12.76
C GLU A 199 21.03 -13.50 13.25
N THR A 200 21.23 -12.56 12.33
CA THR A 200 21.78 -11.24 12.58
C THR A 200 20.71 -10.16 12.67
N GLY A 201 21.09 -8.99 13.18
CA GLY A 201 20.19 -7.84 13.32
C GLY A 201 19.48 -7.75 14.66
N ARG A 202 18.97 -6.57 14.97
CA ARG A 202 18.15 -6.30 16.16
C ARG A 202 16.77 -6.91 15.97
N CYS A 203 16.37 -7.77 16.88
CA CYS A 203 15.06 -8.44 16.82
C CYS A 203 13.92 -7.43 17.07
N ILE A 204 12.96 -7.39 16.15
CA ILE A 204 11.69 -6.69 16.29
C ILE A 204 10.59 -7.69 16.67
N SER A 205 10.57 -8.87 16.04
CA SER A 205 9.63 -9.94 16.36
C SER A 205 10.30 -11.31 16.24
N ALA A 206 9.86 -12.26 17.06
CA ALA A 206 10.42 -13.60 17.13
C ALA A 206 9.40 -14.68 16.74
N TYR A 207 9.88 -15.90 16.56
CA TYR A 207 9.09 -17.11 16.46
C TYR A 207 8.75 -17.68 17.84
N ALA A 208 7.72 -18.50 17.90
CA ALA A 208 7.40 -19.28 19.08
C ALA A 208 8.55 -20.26 19.44
N ASP A 209 8.60 -20.66 20.72
CA ASP A 209 9.53 -21.66 21.22
C ASP A 209 11.02 -21.33 20.94
N ASP A 210 11.39 -20.07 20.96
CA ASP A 210 12.76 -19.60 20.72
C ASP A 210 13.36 -20.05 19.36
N ALA A 211 12.50 -20.32 18.37
CA ALA A 211 12.92 -20.78 17.04
C ALA A 211 13.68 -19.72 16.22
N GLY A 212 13.86 -18.52 16.76
CA GLY A 212 14.65 -17.47 16.16
C GLY A 212 13.91 -16.16 15.93
N LYS A 213 14.58 -15.24 15.25
CA LYS A 213 14.07 -13.90 14.95
C LYS A 213 13.26 -13.91 13.65
N CYS A 214 12.02 -13.45 13.70
CA CYS A 214 11.14 -13.37 12.54
C CYS A 214 11.32 -12.06 11.78
N ILE A 215 11.34 -10.94 12.49
CA ILE A 215 11.57 -9.61 11.93
C ILE A 215 12.78 -9.00 12.60
N VAL A 216 13.73 -8.56 11.79
CA VAL A 216 14.97 -7.95 12.27
C VAL A 216 15.25 -6.64 11.58
N MET A 217 15.97 -5.75 12.26
CA MET A 217 16.49 -4.53 11.66
C MET A 217 18.02 -4.53 11.75
N GLN A 218 18.65 -4.18 10.65
CA GLN A 218 20.10 -3.98 10.54
C GLN A 218 20.37 -2.54 10.15
N GLU A 219 21.38 -1.93 10.76
CA GLU A 219 21.87 -0.61 10.37
C GLU A 219 22.96 -0.78 9.32
N ILE A 220 22.82 -0.06 8.21
CA ILE A 220 23.78 -0.02 7.09
C ILE A 220 24.22 1.42 6.93
N GLU A 221 25.37 1.77 7.49
CA GLU A 221 25.87 3.14 7.55
C GLU A 221 24.82 4.10 8.16
N LYS A 222 24.22 5.00 7.35
CA LYS A 222 23.18 5.93 7.81
C LYS A 222 21.76 5.38 7.65
N GLY A 223 21.58 4.34 6.86
CA GLY A 223 20.28 3.75 6.55
C GLY A 223 20.00 2.47 7.32
N LYS A 224 18.90 1.83 6.95
CA LYS A 224 18.42 0.65 7.65
C LYS A 224 17.83 -0.36 6.68
N VAL A 225 18.00 -1.65 7.00
CA VAL A 225 17.31 -2.74 6.32
C VAL A 225 16.50 -3.52 7.34
N ILE A 226 15.21 -3.65 7.07
CA ILE A 226 14.27 -4.42 7.87
C ILE A 226 13.91 -5.68 7.09
N SER A 227 14.24 -6.82 7.64
CA SER A 227 14.02 -8.13 7.02
C SER A 227 12.84 -8.80 7.70
N CYS A 228 11.79 -9.08 6.95
CA CYS A 228 10.59 -9.74 7.42
C CYS A 228 10.61 -11.20 6.97
N GLY A 229 10.62 -12.13 7.91
CA GLY A 229 10.58 -13.57 7.65
C GLY A 229 9.21 -14.10 7.28
N VAL A 230 8.28 -13.21 6.95
CA VAL A 230 6.90 -13.52 6.54
C VAL A 230 6.46 -12.52 5.47
N GLN A 231 5.56 -12.94 4.59
CA GLN A 231 4.89 -12.03 3.65
C GLN A 231 3.83 -11.22 4.41
N LEU A 232 4.23 -10.09 4.98
CA LEU A 232 3.34 -9.25 5.79
C LEU A 232 2.17 -8.69 4.97
N GLY A 233 2.42 -8.25 3.76
CA GLY A 233 1.38 -7.75 2.87
C GLY A 233 0.38 -8.83 2.51
N ALA A 234 0.82 -10.00 2.06
CA ALA A 234 -0.05 -11.13 1.75
C ALA A 234 -0.88 -11.56 2.98
N SER A 235 -0.28 -11.55 4.16
CA SER A 235 -0.97 -11.86 5.41
C SER A 235 -2.02 -10.80 5.77
N TYR A 236 -1.79 -9.56 5.40
CA TYR A 236 -2.72 -8.45 5.65
C TYR A 236 -4.00 -8.55 4.80
N VAL A 237 -3.88 -8.99 3.55
CA VAL A 237 -4.99 -9.10 2.60
C VAL A 237 -5.45 -10.54 2.33
N ALA A 238 -4.91 -11.52 3.02
CA ALA A 238 -5.08 -12.96 2.74
C ALA A 238 -6.52 -13.43 2.49
N LYS A 239 -7.50 -12.72 3.02
CA LYS A 239 -8.93 -12.95 2.76
C LYS A 239 -9.61 -11.71 2.20
N ASN A 240 -8.86 -10.84 1.57
CA ASN A 240 -9.42 -9.64 1.00
C ASN A 240 -10.24 -9.97 -0.24
N ILE A 241 -11.44 -10.41 0.02
CA ILE A 241 -12.44 -10.49 -1.02
C ILE A 241 -12.88 -9.05 -1.29
N PRO A 242 -12.71 -8.53 -2.51
CA PRO A 242 -13.08 -7.16 -2.85
C PRO A 242 -14.53 -6.79 -2.51
N HIS A 243 -15.35 -7.76 -2.15
CA HIS A 243 -16.77 -7.62 -1.86
C HIS A 243 -17.10 -7.53 -0.37
N VAL A 244 -16.14 -7.78 0.52
CA VAL A 244 -16.37 -7.69 1.96
C VAL A 244 -16.31 -6.23 2.39
N PRO A 245 -17.32 -5.71 3.09
CA PRO A 245 -17.28 -4.37 3.67
C PRO A 245 -16.04 -4.18 4.53
N TYR A 246 -15.49 -2.98 4.53
CA TYR A 246 -14.23 -2.67 5.18
C TYR A 246 -14.23 -3.06 6.67
N GLU A 247 -15.33 -2.83 7.36
CA GLU A 247 -15.51 -3.16 8.78
C GLU A 247 -15.50 -4.67 9.07
N GLN A 248 -15.95 -5.48 8.11
CA GLN A 248 -15.88 -6.94 8.23
C GLN A 248 -14.46 -7.47 7.98
N ARG A 249 -13.69 -6.80 7.12
CA ARG A 249 -12.27 -7.12 6.94
C ARG A 249 -11.51 -7.03 8.26
N ASN A 250 -11.82 -6.02 9.08
CA ASN A 250 -11.16 -5.75 10.35
C ASN A 250 -11.31 -6.86 11.39
N LYS A 251 -12.40 -7.61 11.37
CA LYS A 251 -12.70 -8.60 12.41
C LYS A 251 -12.10 -9.98 12.15
N GLU A 252 -11.94 -10.34 10.87
CA GLU A 252 -11.60 -11.71 10.49
C GLU A 252 -10.30 -11.83 9.69
N MET A 253 -9.82 -10.75 9.09
CA MET A 253 -8.82 -10.79 8.04
C MET A 253 -7.44 -10.26 8.41
N TYR A 254 -7.32 -9.53 9.52
CA TYR A 254 -6.06 -8.90 9.90
C TYR A 254 -5.56 -9.37 11.27
N PRO A 255 -5.20 -10.66 11.40
CA PRO A 255 -4.72 -11.19 12.67
C PRO A 255 -3.48 -10.45 13.18
N ILE A 256 -2.66 -9.93 12.30
CA ILE A 256 -1.46 -9.16 12.65
C ILE A 256 -1.82 -7.90 13.42
N ILE A 257 -2.81 -7.15 12.97
CA ILE A 257 -3.21 -5.88 13.60
C ILE A 257 -3.91 -6.10 14.94
N GLN A 258 -4.69 -7.17 15.06
CA GLN A 258 -5.33 -7.51 16.34
C GLN A 258 -4.32 -7.97 17.38
N ALA A 259 -3.28 -8.68 16.96
CA ALA A 259 -2.25 -9.19 17.86
C ALA A 259 -1.21 -8.13 18.25
N ARG A 260 -0.87 -7.23 17.33
CA ARG A 260 0.14 -6.19 17.53
C ARG A 260 -0.21 -4.97 16.68
N SER A 261 -1.17 -4.18 17.15
CA SER A 261 -1.62 -2.97 16.47
C SER A 261 -0.48 -1.99 16.15
N THR A 262 0.57 -1.98 16.96
CA THR A 262 1.72 -1.08 16.80
C THR A 262 2.83 -1.63 15.89
N LEU A 263 2.84 -2.93 15.57
CA LEU A 263 3.95 -3.50 14.79
C LEU A 263 4.15 -2.82 13.45
N LEU A 264 3.07 -2.66 12.68
CA LEU A 264 3.13 -2.03 11.37
C LEU A 264 3.45 -0.54 11.47
N GLU A 265 2.90 0.15 12.48
CA GLU A 265 3.24 1.53 12.81
C GLU A 265 4.72 1.66 13.17
N ASP A 266 5.27 0.74 13.96
CA ASP A 266 6.67 0.72 14.32
C ASP A 266 7.59 0.49 13.11
N LEU A 267 7.20 -0.42 12.21
CA LEU A 267 7.98 -0.72 11.00
C LEU A 267 8.01 0.49 10.04
N LEU A 268 6.85 1.04 9.70
CA LEU A 268 6.78 2.19 8.79
C LEU A 268 7.26 3.48 9.49
N GLY A 269 7.04 3.60 10.78
CA GLY A 269 7.49 4.74 11.59
C GLY A 269 9.01 4.97 11.60
N VAL A 270 9.80 3.99 11.14
CA VAL A 270 11.25 4.15 10.96
C VAL A 270 11.58 5.27 9.97
N CYS A 271 10.72 5.54 8.97
CA CYS A 271 10.89 6.66 8.04
C CYS A 271 10.24 7.97 8.52
N GLY A 272 9.67 8.00 9.73
CA GLY A 272 8.98 9.13 10.33
C GLY A 272 7.46 9.00 10.30
N LYS A 273 6.76 10.00 10.84
CA LYS A 273 5.30 10.03 10.82
C LYS A 273 4.77 10.38 9.42
N PRO A 274 3.58 9.88 9.04
CA PRO A 274 2.97 10.21 7.76
C PRO A 274 2.69 11.71 7.64
N VAL A 275 2.96 12.27 6.48
CA VAL A 275 2.78 13.71 6.19
C VAL A 275 1.31 14.13 6.25
N SER A 276 0.39 13.20 6.04
CA SER A 276 -1.05 13.43 6.18
C SER A 276 -1.47 13.78 7.60
N GLY A 277 -0.72 13.32 8.60
CA GLY A 277 -1.10 13.40 10.01
C GLY A 277 -2.34 12.56 10.37
N ILE A 278 -2.87 11.78 9.42
CA ILE A 278 -4.05 10.92 9.59
C ILE A 278 -3.60 9.48 9.48
N CYS A 279 -3.74 8.75 10.57
CA CYS A 279 -3.48 7.32 10.64
C CYS A 279 -4.78 6.67 11.09
N GLU A 280 -5.66 6.43 10.13
CA GLU A 280 -7.01 5.96 10.42
C GLU A 280 -7.47 4.99 9.33
N ARG A 281 -7.68 3.77 9.72
CA ARG A 281 -8.02 2.67 8.83
C ARG A 281 -9.28 2.92 8.02
N GLY A 282 -9.19 2.73 6.70
CA GLY A 282 -10.27 2.99 5.78
C GLY A 282 -10.47 4.46 5.44
N ILE A 283 -9.54 5.32 5.87
CA ILE A 283 -9.44 6.72 5.42
C ILE A 283 -8.16 6.85 4.61
N GLU A 284 -8.31 6.83 3.30
CA GLU A 284 -7.18 7.05 2.38
C GLU A 284 -6.91 8.53 2.20
N THR A 285 -5.64 8.91 2.16
CA THR A 285 -5.22 10.29 2.03
C THR A 285 -4.33 10.50 0.81
N GLY A 286 -4.54 11.59 0.08
CA GLY A 286 -3.63 12.09 -0.95
C GLY A 286 -3.19 13.48 -0.59
N VAL A 287 -1.91 13.67 -0.21
CA VAL A 287 -1.38 14.97 0.21
C VAL A 287 -0.67 15.65 -0.94
N PHE A 288 -1.05 16.88 -1.21
CA PHE A 288 -0.52 17.72 -2.27
C PHE A 288 0.01 19.02 -1.69
N GLU A 289 0.71 19.79 -2.51
CA GLU A 289 1.25 21.08 -2.12
C GLU A 289 0.16 22.06 -1.63
N THR A 290 -0.97 22.08 -2.30
CA THR A 290 -2.09 23.00 -2.07
C THR A 290 -3.16 22.50 -1.11
N GLY A 291 -3.11 21.22 -0.73
CA GLY A 291 -4.12 20.64 0.14
C GLY A 291 -4.07 19.12 0.22
N MET A 292 -5.18 18.53 0.65
CA MET A 292 -5.28 17.09 0.85
C MET A 292 -6.65 16.56 0.40
N VAL A 293 -6.64 15.43 -0.29
CA VAL A 293 -7.83 14.62 -0.53
C VAL A 293 -7.95 13.58 0.59
N LEU A 294 -9.14 13.45 1.17
CA LEU A 294 -9.49 12.31 2.03
C LEU A 294 -10.61 11.51 1.39
N VAL A 295 -10.47 10.20 1.40
CA VAL A 295 -11.48 9.27 0.91
C VAL A 295 -11.91 8.34 2.05
N ASN A 296 -13.20 8.33 2.37
CA ASN A 296 -13.76 7.42 3.37
C ASN A 296 -14.26 6.14 2.67
N HIS A 297 -13.53 5.04 2.85
CA HIS A 297 -13.91 3.72 2.32
C HIS A 297 -14.87 2.95 3.23
N ARG A 298 -15.11 3.46 4.45
CA ARG A 298 -15.98 2.83 5.45
C ARG A 298 -17.45 2.96 5.10
N SER A 299 -18.27 2.12 5.71
CA SER A 299 -19.73 2.27 5.77
C SER A 299 -20.19 3.18 6.93
N THR A 300 -19.25 3.70 7.73
CA THR A 300 -19.52 4.63 8.83
C THR A 300 -18.98 6.02 8.51
N PRO A 301 -19.61 7.08 9.04
CA PRO A 301 -19.09 8.44 8.92
C PRO A 301 -17.74 8.60 9.64
N TYR A 302 -16.92 9.53 9.18
CA TYR A 302 -15.65 9.91 9.80
C TYR A 302 -15.67 11.39 10.16
N ASP A 303 -15.30 11.71 11.41
CA ASP A 303 -15.24 13.09 11.91
C ASP A 303 -13.95 13.76 11.42
N ILE A 304 -14.08 14.87 10.71
CA ILE A 304 -13.01 15.72 10.20
C ILE A 304 -13.05 17.13 10.79
N GLY A 305 -13.79 17.32 11.87
CA GLY A 305 -13.98 18.63 12.51
C GLY A 305 -12.68 19.34 12.90
N ASN A 306 -11.66 18.56 13.25
CA ASN A 306 -10.35 19.08 13.64
C ASN A 306 -9.44 19.51 12.48
N LEU A 307 -9.80 19.17 11.23
CA LEU A 307 -9.00 19.58 10.07
C LEU A 307 -9.24 21.07 9.78
N LYS A 308 -8.15 21.82 9.57
CA LYS A 308 -8.21 23.23 9.18
C LYS A 308 -8.19 23.34 7.66
N GLY A 309 -8.79 24.42 7.14
CA GLY A 309 -8.81 24.75 5.72
C GLY A 309 -10.20 24.73 5.10
N ASN A 310 -10.30 25.25 3.87
CA ASN A 310 -11.53 25.24 3.09
C ASN A 310 -11.82 23.84 2.58
N ARG A 311 -13.07 23.39 2.72
CA ARG A 311 -13.46 22.00 2.42
C ARG A 311 -14.44 21.93 1.26
N LYS A 312 -14.20 20.95 0.36
CA LYS A 312 -15.11 20.65 -0.74
C LYS A 312 -15.44 19.15 -0.76
N PHE A 313 -16.65 18.83 -0.42
CA PHE A 313 -17.16 17.46 -0.33
C PHE A 313 -17.77 16.98 -1.64
N THR A 314 -17.68 15.67 -1.88
CA THR A 314 -18.47 15.01 -2.94
C THR A 314 -19.98 14.96 -2.59
N ASN A 315 -20.30 14.86 -1.29
CA ASN A 315 -21.66 14.87 -0.75
C ASN A 315 -21.67 15.78 0.46
N PRO A 316 -21.92 17.08 0.32
CA PRO A 316 -21.94 18.00 1.42
C PRO A 316 -23.19 17.76 2.29
N VAL A 317 -22.98 17.41 3.56
CA VAL A 317 -24.04 17.32 4.58
C VAL A 317 -23.78 18.34 5.68
N ASN A 318 -22.55 18.42 6.14
CA ASN A 318 -22.04 19.43 7.04
C ASN A 318 -20.52 19.52 6.91
N ASP A 319 -19.90 20.52 7.53
CA ASP A 319 -18.47 20.81 7.37
C ASP A 319 -17.55 19.97 8.25
N THR A 320 -18.08 19.04 9.03
CA THR A 320 -17.31 18.30 10.03
C THR A 320 -17.34 16.79 9.86
N VAL A 321 -18.20 16.28 8.98
CA VAL A 321 -18.41 14.84 8.81
C VAL A 321 -18.21 14.40 7.36
N LEU A 322 -17.26 13.52 7.16
CA LEU A 322 -17.05 12.83 5.90
C LEU A 322 -17.94 11.59 5.86
N LEU A 323 -18.92 11.59 4.97
CA LEU A 323 -19.90 10.51 4.84
C LEU A 323 -19.24 9.19 4.39
N PRO A 324 -19.92 8.04 4.64
CA PRO A 324 -19.51 6.77 4.07
C PRO A 324 -19.35 6.85 2.54
N HIS A 325 -18.29 6.24 2.03
CA HIS A 325 -18.00 6.14 0.60
C HIS A 325 -18.01 7.50 -0.11
N SER A 326 -17.48 8.52 0.54
CA SER A 326 -17.36 9.87 -0.01
C SER A 326 -15.94 10.42 0.13
N ALA A 327 -15.69 11.57 -0.47
CA ALA A 327 -14.41 12.25 -0.37
C ALA A 327 -14.58 13.74 -0.03
N VAL A 328 -13.51 14.31 0.47
CA VAL A 328 -13.36 15.74 0.71
C VAL A 328 -11.99 16.23 0.22
N TRP A 329 -11.98 17.39 -0.40
CA TRP A 329 -10.79 18.19 -0.59
C TRP A 329 -10.66 19.18 0.57
N VAL A 330 -9.51 19.20 1.21
CA VAL A 330 -9.17 20.15 2.27
C VAL A 330 -8.04 21.01 1.75
N GLU A 331 -8.35 22.27 1.44
CA GLU A 331 -7.37 23.24 0.94
C GLU A 331 -6.45 23.69 2.07
N ARG A 332 -5.15 23.72 1.84
CA ARG A 332 -4.16 24.20 2.81
C ARG A 332 -4.24 25.73 2.86
N GLU A 333 -4.26 26.29 4.06
CA GLU A 333 -4.16 27.74 4.30
C GLU A 333 -2.76 28.29 4.00
#